data_3394e8d38be471ebb455b92cfa674f14
#
_entry.id   3394e8d38be471ebb455b92cfa674f14
#
_cell.length_a   1.000
_cell.length_b   1.000
_cell.length_c   1.000
_cell.angle_alpha   90.00
_cell.angle_beta   90.00
_cell.angle_gamma   90.00
#
_symmetry.space_group_name_H-M   'P 1'
#
loop_
_entity.id
_entity.type
_entity.pdbx_description
1 polymer ?
#
loop_
_entity_poly.entity_id
_entity_poly.type
_entity_poly.pdbx_seq_one_letter_code
_entity_poly.pdbx_strand_id
1 'polypeptide(L)'
;MSAKYVFVTGGVVSGLGKGITAASLGRLLKARGYKVTIQKFDPYINVDPGTMSPYQHGEVFVTDDGAETDLDLGHYERFIDENLSINSNVTTGKIYWTVLNKERNGDYLGGTVQVIPHITNEIKERIYRVGKSNDTDVVITEIGGTVGDVESTHFLEAIRQVVCEVGRENAIFIHVTLLPFITGSNELKSKPTQHSVKELLSLGIQPNIVVCRTECEIPEEIKQKISLFCNIRKEDIICNMTAPSLYEVPLMLEKEGLADSVCHHLNLENKQPNLSDWIEMVERQKNAHKEVTIGLVGKYVALQDAYLSVAEALHHGGIVNDAKVNILWINSEEINRENVKDTLSKCDGIIVPGGFGNRGIQGMIDAIEYARVNKVPLFGICLGMQMAVVEFARNVAKLPDADSTEFNPDCQSPVIDIMDEQRDITQKGGTMRLGLYPCKLDKASKVHSIYNSELIYERHRHRWEFNNQYRKALVSAGLTLSGLSPDEKLVEIVELEDHPWFVGVQFHPEFKSRPNKPQKLFADFIRASVEYNENK
;
A
#
# COMPACT_ATOMS: atom_id res chain seq x y z
N MET A 1 -25.79 15.60 -6.14
CA MET A 1 -26.38 14.31 -6.60
C MET A 1 -26.14 13.28 -5.50
N SER A 2 -26.98 12.23 -5.40
CA SER A 2 -26.64 11.12 -4.50
C SER A 2 -25.45 10.35 -5.11
N ALA A 3 -24.53 9.89 -4.28
CA ALA A 3 -23.39 9.10 -4.74
C ALA A 3 -23.83 7.85 -5.52
N LYS A 4 -23.07 7.50 -6.56
CA LYS A 4 -23.21 6.24 -7.31
C LYS A 4 -22.29 5.19 -6.71
N TYR A 5 -22.66 3.91 -6.80
CA TYR A 5 -21.93 2.81 -6.18
C TYR A 5 -21.49 1.79 -7.22
N VAL A 6 -20.25 1.39 -7.15
CA VAL A 6 -19.67 0.32 -7.98
C VAL A 6 -19.13 -0.76 -7.05
N PHE A 7 -19.65 -1.96 -7.13
CA PHE A 7 -19.19 -3.10 -6.34
C PHE A 7 -18.33 -4.02 -7.20
N VAL A 8 -17.07 -4.19 -6.81
CA VAL A 8 -16.11 -5.05 -7.50
C VAL A 8 -16.00 -6.36 -6.74
N THR A 9 -16.46 -7.44 -7.36
CA THR A 9 -16.40 -8.81 -6.83
C THR A 9 -15.43 -9.64 -7.68
N GLY A 10 -15.00 -10.79 -7.18
CA GLY A 10 -14.16 -11.69 -7.97
C GLY A 10 -14.44 -13.15 -7.68
N GLY A 11 -14.14 -13.98 -8.64
CA GLY A 11 -14.35 -15.41 -8.55
C GLY A 11 -13.24 -16.22 -9.20
N VAL A 12 -13.33 -17.53 -9.09
CA VAL A 12 -12.40 -18.55 -9.56
C VAL A 12 -11.19 -18.74 -8.63
N VAL A 13 -10.33 -17.72 -8.46
CA VAL A 13 -9.15 -17.75 -7.58
C VAL A 13 -8.89 -16.38 -6.97
N SER A 14 -8.13 -16.34 -5.87
CA SER A 14 -7.57 -15.09 -5.31
C SER A 14 -6.47 -14.52 -6.23
N GLY A 15 -6.10 -13.25 -6.03
CA GLY A 15 -4.99 -12.64 -6.78
C GLY A 15 -5.32 -12.29 -8.24
N LEU A 16 -6.61 -12.29 -8.65
CA LEU A 16 -7.02 -11.93 -10.03
C LEU A 16 -6.84 -10.43 -10.37
N GLY A 17 -6.46 -9.60 -9.40
CA GLY A 17 -6.30 -8.17 -9.61
C GLY A 17 -7.61 -7.37 -9.48
N LYS A 18 -8.52 -7.77 -8.58
CA LYS A 18 -9.69 -6.96 -8.20
C LYS A 18 -9.29 -5.55 -7.77
N GLY A 19 -8.30 -5.44 -6.86
CA GLY A 19 -7.78 -4.16 -6.35
C GLY A 19 -7.26 -3.28 -7.46
N ILE A 20 -6.45 -3.82 -8.36
CA ILE A 20 -5.93 -3.07 -9.52
C ILE A 20 -7.04 -2.68 -10.50
N THR A 21 -8.05 -3.53 -10.69
CA THR A 21 -9.22 -3.19 -11.52
C THR A 21 -10.02 -2.04 -10.89
N ALA A 22 -10.28 -2.09 -9.57
CA ALA A 22 -10.96 -1.04 -8.83
C ALA A 22 -10.16 0.29 -8.85
N ALA A 23 -8.85 0.22 -8.60
CA ALA A 23 -7.94 1.36 -8.64
C ALA A 23 -7.88 2.00 -10.04
N SER A 24 -7.77 1.17 -11.08
CA SER A 24 -7.76 1.62 -12.48
C SER A 24 -9.07 2.31 -12.87
N LEU A 25 -10.21 1.71 -12.53
CA LEU A 25 -11.51 2.35 -12.74
C LEU A 25 -11.61 3.68 -12.00
N GLY A 26 -11.14 3.74 -10.75
CA GLY A 26 -11.08 4.98 -9.98
C GLY A 26 -10.29 6.06 -10.71
N ARG A 27 -9.11 5.71 -11.24
CA ARG A 27 -8.28 6.61 -12.07
C ARG A 27 -9.02 7.09 -13.31
N LEU A 28 -9.69 6.20 -14.04
CA LEU A 28 -10.39 6.52 -15.27
C LEU A 28 -11.60 7.44 -15.07
N LEU A 29 -12.36 7.21 -13.99
CA LEU A 29 -13.47 8.09 -13.62
C LEU A 29 -12.97 9.45 -13.14
N LYS A 30 -11.88 9.48 -12.36
CA LYS A 30 -11.24 10.73 -11.94
C LYS A 30 -10.71 11.53 -13.14
N ALA A 31 -10.14 10.87 -14.15
CA ALA A 31 -9.71 11.50 -15.39
C ALA A 31 -10.88 12.14 -16.18
N ARG A 32 -12.10 11.67 -15.96
CA ARG A 32 -13.35 12.25 -16.49
C ARG A 32 -13.92 13.38 -15.62
N GLY A 33 -13.25 13.72 -14.51
CA GLY A 33 -13.63 14.81 -13.61
C GLY A 33 -14.62 14.41 -12.52
N TYR A 34 -14.84 13.12 -12.26
CA TYR A 34 -15.63 12.64 -11.12
C TYR A 34 -14.82 12.61 -9.83
N LYS A 35 -15.46 12.92 -8.72
CA LYS A 35 -14.91 12.71 -7.38
C LYS A 35 -15.12 11.24 -6.99
N VAL A 36 -14.03 10.51 -6.85
CA VAL A 36 -14.05 9.06 -6.63
C VAL A 36 -13.39 8.73 -5.30
N THR A 37 -13.98 7.83 -4.55
CA THR A 37 -13.34 7.18 -3.41
C THR A 37 -13.44 5.67 -3.52
N ILE A 38 -12.50 4.94 -2.90
CA ILE A 38 -12.45 3.49 -2.96
C ILE A 38 -12.46 2.91 -1.54
N GLN A 39 -13.21 1.82 -1.36
CA GLN A 39 -13.26 1.03 -0.13
C GLN A 39 -12.81 -0.40 -0.40
N LYS A 40 -12.15 -0.98 0.59
CA LYS A 40 -11.82 -2.41 0.67
C LYS A 40 -12.63 -3.08 1.76
N PHE A 41 -13.28 -4.19 1.43
CA PHE A 41 -13.96 -5.05 2.40
C PHE A 41 -13.24 -6.37 2.50
N ASP A 42 -12.64 -6.64 3.67
CA ASP A 42 -11.83 -7.82 3.91
C ASP A 42 -12.58 -8.87 4.74
N PRO A 43 -12.66 -10.12 4.26
CA PRO A 43 -13.50 -11.14 4.88
C PRO A 43 -12.89 -11.76 6.15
N TYR A 44 -11.64 -11.46 6.50
CA TYR A 44 -11.03 -12.02 7.71
C TYR A 44 -11.59 -11.41 9.01
N ILE A 45 -11.48 -12.17 10.10
CA ILE A 45 -12.04 -11.83 11.42
C ILE A 45 -11.12 -10.91 12.24
N ASN A 46 -9.91 -10.66 11.81
CA ASN A 46 -9.06 -9.66 12.46
C ASN A 46 -9.73 -8.28 12.42
N VAL A 47 -9.62 -7.54 13.52
CA VAL A 47 -10.19 -6.18 13.61
C VAL A 47 -9.48 -5.24 12.61
N ASP A 48 -8.16 -5.39 12.51
CA ASP A 48 -7.30 -4.74 11.52
C ASP A 48 -6.07 -5.63 11.25
N PRO A 49 -5.25 -5.32 10.23
CA PRO A 49 -4.06 -6.10 9.91
C PRO A 49 -2.84 -5.76 10.80
N GLY A 50 -2.93 -4.83 11.72
CA GLY A 50 -1.79 -4.30 12.49
C GLY A 50 -1.00 -5.33 13.28
N THR A 51 -1.64 -6.43 13.70
CA THR A 51 -1.01 -7.55 14.42
C THR A 51 -0.74 -8.77 13.54
N MET A 52 -1.08 -8.71 12.25
CA MET A 52 -0.88 -9.83 11.32
C MET A 52 0.58 -9.95 10.89
N SER A 53 1.00 -11.17 10.58
CA SER A 53 2.35 -11.42 10.07
C SER A 53 2.50 -10.88 8.64
N PRO A 54 3.53 -10.08 8.34
CA PRO A 54 3.80 -9.64 6.96
C PRO A 54 3.99 -10.78 5.96
N TYR A 55 4.41 -11.95 6.41
CA TYR A 55 4.53 -13.16 5.57
C TYR A 55 3.19 -13.75 5.13
N GLN A 56 2.11 -13.45 5.83
CA GLN A 56 0.77 -13.96 5.51
C GLN A 56 -0.10 -12.93 4.80
N HIS A 57 0.11 -11.65 5.10
CA HIS A 57 -0.79 -10.60 4.70
C HIS A 57 -0.15 -9.54 3.76
N GLY A 58 1.18 -9.53 3.65
CA GLY A 58 1.90 -8.44 3.01
C GLY A 58 2.11 -7.25 3.94
N GLU A 59 2.37 -6.06 3.38
CA GLU A 59 2.57 -4.85 4.16
C GLU A 59 1.27 -4.40 4.85
N VAL A 60 1.43 -3.77 6.01
CA VAL A 60 0.35 -3.02 6.67
C VAL A 60 0.48 -1.56 6.22
N PHE A 61 -0.47 -1.11 5.39
CA PHE A 61 -0.51 0.26 4.93
C PHE A 61 -1.17 1.15 5.99
N VAL A 62 -0.65 2.36 6.21
CA VAL A 62 -1.18 3.30 7.21
C VAL A 62 -1.71 4.56 6.54
N THR A 63 -2.94 4.93 6.88
CA THR A 63 -3.61 6.15 6.41
C THR A 63 -3.22 7.38 7.24
N ASP A 64 -3.58 8.58 6.77
CA ASP A 64 -3.29 9.83 7.49
C ASP A 64 -3.94 9.88 8.88
N ASP A 65 -5.14 9.31 9.02
CA ASP A 65 -5.88 9.24 10.29
C ASP A 65 -5.47 8.06 11.19
N GLY A 66 -4.37 7.35 10.84
CA GLY A 66 -3.75 6.33 11.68
C GLY A 66 -4.40 4.95 11.59
N ALA A 67 -5.22 4.68 10.59
CA ALA A 67 -5.73 3.34 10.40
C ALA A 67 -4.65 2.41 9.81
N GLU A 68 -4.46 1.26 10.45
CA GLU A 68 -3.73 0.12 9.89
C GLU A 68 -4.65 -0.64 8.94
N THR A 69 -4.24 -0.80 7.68
CA THR A 69 -5.10 -1.27 6.60
C THR A 69 -4.40 -2.29 5.70
N ASP A 70 -5.20 -2.93 4.84
CA ASP A 70 -4.71 -3.80 3.79
C ASP A 70 -3.83 -3.04 2.77
N LEU A 71 -2.87 -3.74 2.16
CA LEU A 71 -1.95 -3.19 1.16
C LEU A 71 -2.65 -2.62 -0.09
N ASP A 72 -3.84 -3.11 -0.42
CA ASP A 72 -4.61 -2.62 -1.58
C ASP A 72 -4.95 -1.12 -1.45
N LEU A 73 -5.06 -0.58 -0.21
CA LEU A 73 -5.28 0.86 -0.03
C LEU A 73 -4.12 1.69 -0.58
N GLY A 74 -2.90 1.17 -0.49
CA GLY A 74 -1.73 1.77 -1.14
C GLY A 74 -1.91 1.87 -2.66
N HIS A 75 -2.39 0.80 -3.30
CA HIS A 75 -2.71 0.83 -4.72
C HIS A 75 -3.80 1.87 -5.04
N TYR A 76 -4.87 1.92 -4.25
CA TYR A 76 -5.94 2.89 -4.48
C TYR A 76 -5.42 4.32 -4.40
N GLU A 77 -4.71 4.69 -3.32
CA GLU A 77 -4.14 6.02 -3.17
C GLU A 77 -3.17 6.38 -4.31
N ARG A 78 -2.33 5.43 -4.75
CA ARG A 78 -1.39 5.63 -5.87
C ARG A 78 -2.09 5.91 -7.19
N PHE A 79 -3.22 5.24 -7.46
CA PHE A 79 -3.95 5.39 -8.72
C PHE A 79 -4.86 6.61 -8.75
N ILE A 80 -5.61 6.87 -7.67
CA ILE A 80 -6.56 7.99 -7.65
C ILE A 80 -5.94 9.31 -7.17
N ASP A 81 -4.69 9.29 -6.66
CA ASP A 81 -4.00 10.45 -6.06
C ASP A 81 -4.87 11.18 -5.01
N GLU A 82 -5.48 10.39 -4.11
CA GLU A 82 -6.24 10.87 -2.97
C GLU A 82 -5.84 10.07 -1.72
N ASN A 83 -5.80 10.75 -0.56
CA ASN A 83 -5.55 10.06 0.69
C ASN A 83 -6.86 9.44 1.20
N LEU A 84 -6.82 8.16 1.48
CA LEU A 84 -7.93 7.41 2.04
C LEU A 84 -7.95 7.51 3.57
N SER A 85 -9.02 7.01 4.19
CA SER A 85 -9.25 7.13 5.63
C SER A 85 -9.61 5.77 6.27
N ILE A 86 -9.75 5.76 7.59
CA ILE A 86 -10.22 4.61 8.35
C ILE A 86 -11.55 4.01 7.83
N ASN A 87 -12.35 4.81 7.14
CA ASN A 87 -13.60 4.36 6.53
C ASN A 87 -13.39 3.59 5.22
N SER A 88 -12.19 3.63 4.67
CA SER A 88 -11.86 2.97 3.39
C SER A 88 -11.45 1.50 3.56
N ASN A 89 -11.18 1.02 4.78
CA ASN A 89 -10.92 -0.38 5.05
C ASN A 89 -11.87 -0.94 6.11
N VAL A 90 -12.67 -1.93 5.73
CA VAL A 90 -13.67 -2.58 6.57
C VAL A 90 -13.41 -4.07 6.61
N THR A 91 -13.15 -4.61 7.82
CA THR A 91 -12.96 -6.03 8.05
C THR A 91 -14.22 -6.67 8.64
N THR A 92 -14.39 -7.97 8.45
CA THR A 92 -15.43 -8.73 9.16
C THR A 92 -15.30 -8.51 10.68
N GLY A 93 -14.08 -8.52 11.21
CA GLY A 93 -13.83 -8.28 12.64
C GLY A 93 -14.37 -6.94 13.13
N LYS A 94 -14.11 -5.84 12.41
CA LYS A 94 -14.66 -4.51 12.76
C LYS A 94 -16.18 -4.49 12.77
N ILE A 95 -16.83 -5.14 11.82
CA ILE A 95 -18.30 -5.21 11.73
C ILE A 95 -18.87 -5.97 12.92
N TYR A 96 -18.38 -7.20 13.17
CA TYR A 96 -18.85 -8.02 14.27
C TYR A 96 -18.57 -7.37 15.63
N TRP A 97 -17.37 -6.81 15.82
CA TRP A 97 -17.02 -6.08 17.04
C TRP A 97 -17.98 -4.92 17.34
N THR A 98 -18.33 -4.15 16.29
CA THR A 98 -19.29 -3.04 16.41
C THR A 98 -20.69 -3.55 16.81
N VAL A 99 -21.20 -4.59 16.14
CA VAL A 99 -22.54 -5.12 16.42
C VAL A 99 -22.62 -5.78 17.78
N LEU A 100 -21.58 -6.54 18.21
CA LEU A 100 -21.52 -7.15 19.53
C LEU A 100 -21.43 -6.10 20.65
N ASN A 101 -20.67 -5.02 20.44
CA ASN A 101 -20.64 -3.92 21.43
C ASN A 101 -22.01 -3.22 21.54
N LYS A 102 -22.68 -2.94 20.42
CA LYS A 102 -24.06 -2.41 20.43
C LYS A 102 -25.01 -3.33 21.18
N GLU A 103 -24.90 -4.65 20.99
CA GLU A 103 -25.71 -5.64 21.72
C GLU A 103 -25.43 -5.56 23.23
N ARG A 104 -24.15 -5.59 23.64
CA ARG A 104 -23.76 -5.49 25.06
C ARG A 104 -24.19 -4.18 25.71
N ASN A 105 -24.25 -3.08 24.96
CA ASN A 105 -24.73 -1.78 25.44
C ASN A 105 -26.25 -1.68 25.49
N GLY A 106 -26.99 -2.67 24.98
CA GLY A 106 -28.45 -2.67 24.97
C GLY A 106 -29.09 -1.89 23.83
N ASP A 107 -28.34 -1.49 22.82
CA ASP A 107 -28.83 -0.64 21.71
C ASP A 107 -29.93 -1.32 20.89
N TYR A 108 -30.04 -2.65 20.96
CA TYR A 108 -31.09 -3.44 20.28
C TYR A 108 -32.35 -3.70 21.14
N LEU A 109 -32.45 -3.09 22.31
CA LEU A 109 -33.63 -3.12 23.19
C LEU A 109 -34.14 -4.52 23.50
N GLY A 110 -33.24 -5.50 23.64
CA GLY A 110 -33.57 -6.91 23.93
C GLY A 110 -34.00 -7.74 22.72
N GLY A 111 -33.91 -7.18 21.49
CA GLY A 111 -34.16 -7.90 20.27
C GLY A 111 -33.10 -8.97 19.98
N THR A 112 -33.48 -10.05 19.28
CA THR A 112 -32.53 -11.07 18.81
C THR A 112 -31.64 -10.50 17.71
N VAL A 113 -30.33 -10.44 17.92
CA VAL A 113 -29.36 -9.97 16.94
C VAL A 113 -28.99 -11.11 15.97
N GLN A 114 -29.11 -10.85 14.67
CA GLN A 114 -28.90 -11.81 13.60
C GLN A 114 -28.00 -11.22 12.51
N VAL A 115 -27.45 -12.08 11.63
CA VAL A 115 -26.65 -11.61 10.48
C VAL A 115 -27.48 -10.68 9.60
N ILE A 116 -28.70 -11.08 9.28
CA ILE A 116 -29.70 -10.22 8.62
C ILE A 116 -30.76 -9.88 9.68
N PRO A 117 -31.03 -8.61 10.00
CA PRO A 117 -30.52 -7.41 9.33
C PRO A 117 -29.32 -6.75 10.00
N HIS A 118 -28.84 -7.17 11.17
CA HIS A 118 -27.97 -6.36 12.02
C HIS A 118 -26.54 -6.23 11.45
N ILE A 119 -25.91 -7.34 11.04
CA ILE A 119 -24.58 -7.33 10.39
C ILE A 119 -24.69 -6.66 9.02
N THR A 120 -25.69 -6.99 8.21
CA THR A 120 -25.85 -6.39 6.87
C THR A 120 -26.13 -4.89 6.95
N ASN A 121 -26.89 -4.41 7.95
CA ASN A 121 -27.14 -2.98 8.15
C ASN A 121 -25.85 -2.23 8.55
N GLU A 122 -25.03 -2.81 9.43
CA GLU A 122 -23.74 -2.20 9.79
C GLU A 122 -22.81 -2.09 8.55
N ILE A 123 -22.78 -3.13 7.71
CA ILE A 123 -22.00 -3.10 6.45
C ILE A 123 -22.53 -2.00 5.51
N LYS A 124 -23.86 -1.93 5.29
CA LYS A 124 -24.48 -0.90 4.45
C LYS A 124 -24.20 0.51 4.98
N GLU A 125 -24.23 0.70 6.32
CA GLU A 125 -23.89 1.99 6.93
C GLU A 125 -22.46 2.41 6.60
N ARG A 126 -21.48 1.47 6.60
CA ARG A 126 -20.09 1.75 6.20
C ARG A 126 -20.00 2.19 4.74
N ILE A 127 -20.77 1.57 3.85
CA ILE A 127 -20.83 1.96 2.43
C ILE A 127 -21.39 3.38 2.29
N TYR A 128 -22.52 3.65 2.92
CA TYR A 128 -23.17 4.96 2.81
C TYR A 128 -22.37 6.10 3.47
N ARG A 129 -21.66 5.82 4.55
CA ARG A 129 -20.85 6.80 5.28
C ARG A 129 -19.80 7.43 4.38
N VAL A 130 -19.08 6.63 3.59
CA VAL A 130 -18.04 7.13 2.69
C VAL A 130 -18.64 7.96 1.55
N GLY A 131 -19.79 7.57 1.01
CA GLY A 131 -20.49 8.36 0.00
C GLY A 131 -21.00 9.71 0.50
N LYS A 132 -21.23 9.86 1.81
CA LYS A 132 -21.71 11.11 2.42
C LYS A 132 -20.59 12.05 2.85
N SER A 133 -19.42 11.51 3.19
CA SER A 133 -18.38 12.27 3.90
C SER A 133 -17.60 13.25 3.02
N ASN A 134 -17.50 13.04 1.70
CA ASN A 134 -16.53 13.73 0.84
C ASN A 134 -17.15 14.40 -0.41
N ASP A 135 -18.46 14.65 -0.43
CA ASP A 135 -19.13 15.15 -1.65
C ASP A 135 -18.77 14.27 -2.88
N THR A 136 -18.74 12.94 -2.65
CA THR A 136 -18.27 11.93 -3.60
C THR A 136 -19.33 11.66 -4.66
N ASP A 137 -18.93 11.64 -5.92
CA ASP A 137 -19.81 11.26 -7.04
C ASP A 137 -19.92 9.73 -7.18
N VAL A 138 -18.79 9.01 -7.04
CA VAL A 138 -18.73 7.56 -7.20
C VAL A 138 -17.94 6.90 -6.06
N VAL A 139 -18.57 5.92 -5.40
CA VAL A 139 -17.94 5.04 -4.42
C VAL A 139 -17.67 3.70 -5.08
N ILE A 140 -16.41 3.28 -5.13
CA ILE A 140 -16.02 1.94 -5.58
C ILE A 140 -15.74 1.10 -4.34
N THR A 141 -16.44 -0.01 -4.17
CA THR A 141 -16.22 -0.94 -3.05
C THR A 141 -15.73 -2.28 -3.59
N GLU A 142 -14.49 -2.63 -3.27
CA GLU A 142 -13.94 -3.95 -3.57
C GLU A 142 -14.29 -4.94 -2.48
N ILE A 143 -14.85 -6.08 -2.86
CA ILE A 143 -15.15 -7.19 -1.96
C ILE A 143 -13.99 -8.18 -1.99
N GLY A 144 -13.31 -8.32 -0.86
CA GLY A 144 -12.26 -9.30 -0.67
C GLY A 144 -12.77 -10.74 -0.70
N GLY A 145 -11.87 -11.70 -0.87
CA GLY A 145 -12.20 -13.11 -1.02
C GLY A 145 -12.71 -13.47 -2.41
N THR A 146 -13.22 -14.69 -2.52
CA THR A 146 -13.73 -15.27 -3.77
C THR A 146 -15.23 -15.52 -3.63
N VAL A 147 -16.01 -15.21 -4.67
CA VAL A 147 -17.44 -15.52 -4.69
C VAL A 147 -17.62 -17.03 -4.58
N GLY A 148 -18.45 -17.45 -3.62
CA GLY A 148 -18.63 -18.86 -3.22
C GLY A 148 -17.98 -19.19 -1.87
N ASP A 149 -17.03 -18.38 -1.39
CA ASP A 149 -16.43 -18.56 -0.07
C ASP A 149 -17.39 -18.07 1.03
N VAL A 150 -17.48 -18.84 2.12
CA VAL A 150 -18.37 -18.55 3.27
C VAL A 150 -18.07 -17.19 3.89
N GLU A 151 -16.80 -16.84 3.94
CA GLU A 151 -16.29 -15.61 4.58
C GLU A 151 -16.84 -14.34 3.94
N SER A 152 -17.10 -14.34 2.62
CA SER A 152 -17.58 -13.16 1.88
C SER A 152 -19.10 -13.02 1.88
N THR A 153 -19.86 -14.03 2.32
CA THR A 153 -21.31 -14.14 2.12
C THR A 153 -22.10 -12.95 2.68
N HIS A 154 -21.75 -12.48 3.88
CA HIS A 154 -22.46 -11.34 4.51
C HIS A 154 -22.17 -10.00 3.79
N PHE A 155 -21.00 -9.83 3.20
CA PHE A 155 -20.70 -8.66 2.36
C PHE A 155 -21.48 -8.71 1.04
N LEU A 156 -21.52 -9.88 0.39
CA LEU A 156 -22.29 -10.07 -0.85
C LEU A 156 -23.78 -9.82 -0.63
N GLU A 157 -24.35 -10.33 0.48
CA GLU A 157 -25.74 -10.05 0.84
C GLU A 157 -25.98 -8.56 1.10
N ALA A 158 -25.07 -7.89 1.81
CA ALA A 158 -25.21 -6.46 2.09
C ALA A 158 -25.19 -5.60 0.81
N ILE A 159 -24.24 -5.84 -0.12
CA ILE A 159 -24.19 -5.08 -1.38
C ILE A 159 -25.39 -5.37 -2.29
N ARG A 160 -25.92 -6.60 -2.27
CA ARG A 160 -27.20 -6.93 -2.95
C ARG A 160 -28.34 -6.07 -2.40
N GLN A 161 -28.42 -5.92 -1.07
CA GLN A 161 -29.42 -5.07 -0.42
C GLN A 161 -29.23 -3.59 -0.78
N VAL A 162 -27.97 -3.09 -0.80
CA VAL A 162 -27.67 -1.70 -1.22
C VAL A 162 -28.27 -1.41 -2.60
N VAL A 163 -28.05 -2.29 -3.59
CA VAL A 163 -28.59 -2.09 -4.94
C VAL A 163 -30.12 -2.05 -4.96
N CYS A 164 -30.78 -2.86 -4.12
CA CYS A 164 -32.23 -2.82 -3.97
C CYS A 164 -32.72 -1.50 -3.34
N GLU A 165 -31.95 -0.93 -2.41
CA GLU A 165 -32.31 0.31 -1.68
C GLU A 165 -32.06 1.56 -2.52
N VAL A 166 -30.93 1.65 -3.23
CA VAL A 166 -30.57 2.86 -3.99
C VAL A 166 -31.07 2.86 -5.43
N GLY A 167 -31.49 1.69 -5.94
CA GLY A 167 -31.91 1.50 -7.33
C GLY A 167 -30.76 1.10 -8.26
N ARG A 168 -31.08 0.29 -9.27
CA ARG A 168 -30.11 -0.23 -10.24
C ARG A 168 -29.44 0.83 -11.11
N GLU A 169 -30.06 1.98 -11.23
CA GLU A 169 -29.51 3.17 -11.92
C GLU A 169 -28.44 3.89 -11.10
N ASN A 170 -28.30 3.55 -9.82
CA ASN A 170 -27.38 4.18 -8.88
C ASN A 170 -26.29 3.22 -8.37
N ALA A 171 -26.40 1.92 -8.69
CA ALA A 171 -25.41 0.94 -8.24
C ALA A 171 -25.27 -0.21 -9.25
N ILE A 172 -24.01 -0.61 -9.50
CA ILE A 172 -23.65 -1.70 -10.43
C ILE A 172 -22.68 -2.68 -9.83
N PHE A 173 -22.62 -3.87 -10.42
CA PHE A 173 -21.67 -4.93 -10.09
C PHE A 173 -20.70 -5.15 -11.23
N ILE A 174 -19.40 -5.11 -10.91
CA ILE A 174 -18.31 -5.57 -11.79
C ILE A 174 -17.79 -6.89 -11.21
N HIS A 175 -17.70 -7.90 -12.04
CA HIS A 175 -17.21 -9.22 -11.64
C HIS A 175 -15.91 -9.56 -12.36
N VAL A 176 -14.81 -9.68 -11.61
CA VAL A 176 -13.48 -10.03 -12.14
C VAL A 176 -13.35 -11.54 -12.13
N THR A 177 -13.05 -12.13 -13.29
CA THR A 177 -12.94 -13.58 -13.46
C THR A 177 -11.67 -13.98 -14.20
N LEU A 178 -11.38 -15.28 -14.22
CA LEU A 178 -10.28 -15.85 -14.98
C LEU A 178 -10.77 -16.47 -16.29
N LEU A 179 -10.13 -16.10 -17.38
CA LEU A 179 -10.28 -16.71 -18.69
C LEU A 179 -8.95 -17.39 -19.09
N PRO A 180 -8.68 -18.61 -18.62
CA PRO A 180 -7.39 -19.23 -18.80
C PRO A 180 -7.14 -19.65 -20.24
N PHE A 181 -5.91 -19.46 -20.70
CA PHE A 181 -5.41 -20.03 -21.94
C PHE A 181 -4.77 -21.40 -21.65
N ILE A 182 -5.23 -22.43 -22.34
CA ILE A 182 -4.71 -23.78 -22.19
C ILE A 182 -3.72 -24.08 -23.31
N THR A 183 -2.45 -24.08 -22.99
CA THR A 183 -1.36 -24.29 -23.97
C THR A 183 -1.48 -25.60 -24.72
N GLY A 184 -1.94 -26.68 -24.05
CA GLY A 184 -2.07 -28.01 -24.68
C GLY A 184 -3.14 -28.08 -25.77
N SER A 185 -4.23 -27.29 -25.68
CA SER A 185 -5.27 -27.18 -26.70
C SER A 185 -5.22 -25.88 -27.50
N ASN A 186 -4.30 -24.99 -27.17
CA ASN A 186 -4.11 -23.68 -27.80
C ASN A 186 -5.41 -22.85 -27.86
N GLU A 187 -6.16 -22.82 -26.77
CA GLU A 187 -7.46 -22.15 -26.73
C GLU A 187 -7.78 -21.52 -25.37
N LEU A 188 -8.60 -20.45 -25.38
CA LEU A 188 -9.19 -19.85 -24.19
C LEU A 188 -10.39 -20.68 -23.70
N LYS A 189 -10.48 -20.88 -22.39
CA LYS A 189 -11.59 -21.61 -21.76
C LYS A 189 -12.51 -20.70 -20.97
N SER A 190 -13.74 -20.50 -21.47
CA SER A 190 -14.77 -19.66 -20.83
C SER A 190 -15.53 -20.33 -19.68
N LYS A 191 -15.33 -21.63 -19.43
CA LYS A 191 -16.03 -22.35 -18.36
C LYS A 191 -15.80 -21.79 -16.95
N PRO A 192 -14.56 -21.45 -16.53
CA PRO A 192 -14.32 -20.86 -15.21
C PRO A 192 -15.10 -19.56 -15.01
N THR A 193 -15.10 -18.65 -16.00
CA THR A 193 -15.89 -17.43 -16.03
C THR A 193 -17.39 -17.70 -15.87
N GLN A 194 -17.93 -18.64 -16.68
CA GLN A 194 -19.36 -19.02 -16.62
C GLN A 194 -19.76 -19.56 -15.24
N HIS A 195 -18.93 -20.41 -14.62
CA HIS A 195 -19.19 -20.96 -13.29
C HIS A 195 -19.14 -19.87 -12.22
N SER A 196 -18.16 -18.98 -12.28
CA SER A 196 -18.03 -17.88 -11.33
C SER A 196 -19.22 -16.91 -11.38
N VAL A 197 -19.67 -16.54 -12.57
CA VAL A 197 -20.89 -15.73 -12.75
C VAL A 197 -22.13 -16.49 -12.26
N LYS A 198 -22.21 -17.80 -12.47
CA LYS A 198 -23.34 -18.61 -11.98
C LYS A 198 -23.39 -18.63 -10.44
N GLU A 199 -22.25 -18.73 -9.77
CA GLU A 199 -22.17 -18.61 -8.31
C GLU A 199 -22.70 -17.25 -7.83
N LEU A 200 -22.26 -16.15 -8.46
CA LEU A 200 -22.75 -14.82 -8.13
C LEU A 200 -24.25 -14.67 -8.35
N LEU A 201 -24.79 -15.24 -9.43
CA LEU A 201 -26.23 -15.29 -9.73
C LEU A 201 -27.01 -16.07 -8.67
N SER A 202 -26.43 -17.13 -8.11
CA SER A 202 -27.10 -17.94 -7.05
C SER A 202 -27.33 -17.12 -5.77
N LEU A 203 -26.54 -16.06 -5.54
CA LEU A 203 -26.70 -15.09 -4.46
C LEU A 203 -27.68 -13.95 -4.82
N GLY A 204 -28.32 -13.99 -5.99
CA GLY A 204 -29.22 -12.94 -6.47
C GLY A 204 -28.53 -11.70 -7.02
N ILE A 205 -27.26 -11.81 -7.39
CA ILE A 205 -26.46 -10.71 -7.95
C ILE A 205 -26.19 -10.98 -9.42
N GLN A 206 -26.78 -10.16 -10.32
CA GLN A 206 -26.43 -10.15 -11.75
C GLN A 206 -25.33 -9.13 -11.99
N PRO A 207 -24.13 -9.53 -12.44
CA PRO A 207 -23.09 -8.55 -12.80
C PRO A 207 -23.52 -7.74 -14.01
N ASN A 208 -23.19 -6.45 -14.00
CA ASN A 208 -23.39 -5.54 -15.13
C ASN A 208 -22.21 -5.66 -16.11
N ILE A 209 -20.99 -5.81 -15.58
CA ILE A 209 -19.74 -5.86 -16.32
C ILE A 209 -18.94 -7.07 -15.84
N VAL A 210 -18.32 -7.79 -16.77
CA VAL A 210 -17.38 -8.88 -16.46
C VAL A 210 -16.01 -8.49 -16.98
N VAL A 211 -15.02 -8.44 -16.07
CA VAL A 211 -13.61 -8.22 -16.41
C VAL A 211 -12.91 -9.58 -16.44
N CYS A 212 -12.46 -9.99 -17.60
CA CYS A 212 -11.81 -11.28 -17.83
C CYS A 212 -10.29 -11.14 -17.76
N ARG A 213 -9.65 -11.61 -16.68
CA ARG A 213 -8.19 -11.78 -16.64
C ARG A 213 -7.76 -12.87 -17.59
N THR A 214 -6.84 -12.56 -18.48
CA THR A 214 -6.39 -13.46 -19.53
C THR A 214 -4.95 -13.14 -19.95
N GLU A 215 -4.30 -14.07 -20.64
CA GLU A 215 -2.94 -13.90 -21.18
C GLU A 215 -2.92 -13.38 -22.62
N CYS A 216 -4.06 -13.39 -23.32
CA CYS A 216 -4.19 -12.96 -24.71
C CYS A 216 -5.53 -12.28 -24.97
N GLU A 217 -5.67 -11.62 -26.13
CA GLU A 217 -6.92 -11.02 -26.58
C GLU A 217 -8.06 -12.04 -26.64
N ILE A 218 -9.27 -11.60 -26.30
CA ILE A 218 -10.46 -12.45 -26.29
C ILE A 218 -11.11 -12.43 -27.68
N PRO A 219 -11.11 -13.56 -28.42
CA PRO A 219 -11.78 -13.66 -29.71
C PRO A 219 -13.29 -13.36 -29.62
N GLU A 220 -13.85 -12.79 -30.67
CA GLU A 220 -15.27 -12.40 -30.72
C GLU A 220 -16.22 -13.57 -30.43
N GLU A 221 -15.89 -14.78 -30.87
CA GLU A 221 -16.65 -16.00 -30.59
C GLU A 221 -16.71 -16.33 -29.08
N ILE A 222 -15.61 -16.09 -28.38
CA ILE A 222 -15.54 -16.30 -26.92
C ILE A 222 -16.32 -15.20 -26.18
N LYS A 223 -16.21 -13.93 -26.61
CA LYS A 223 -17.04 -12.81 -26.09
C LYS A 223 -18.53 -13.13 -26.28
N GLN A 224 -18.93 -13.60 -27.47
CA GLN A 224 -20.33 -14.00 -27.74
C GLN A 224 -20.80 -15.14 -26.83
N LYS A 225 -19.95 -16.14 -26.61
CA LYS A 225 -20.24 -17.26 -25.71
C LYS A 225 -20.42 -16.81 -24.26
N ILE A 226 -19.52 -15.96 -23.74
CA ILE A 226 -19.63 -15.40 -22.40
C ILE A 226 -20.90 -14.55 -22.28
N SER A 227 -21.18 -13.68 -23.25
CA SER A 227 -22.39 -12.86 -23.32
C SER A 227 -23.66 -13.71 -23.16
N LEU A 228 -23.77 -14.78 -23.95
CA LEU A 228 -24.93 -15.68 -23.92
C LEU A 228 -25.08 -16.40 -22.57
N PHE A 229 -24.01 -16.99 -22.03
CA PHE A 229 -24.08 -17.81 -20.82
C PHE A 229 -24.14 -17.00 -19.53
N CYS A 230 -23.63 -15.77 -19.54
CA CYS A 230 -23.60 -14.89 -18.37
C CYS A 230 -24.71 -13.81 -18.40
N ASN A 231 -25.51 -13.76 -19.47
CA ASN A 231 -26.57 -12.77 -19.69
C ASN A 231 -26.04 -11.32 -19.55
N ILE A 232 -24.97 -11.03 -20.28
CA ILE A 232 -24.25 -9.76 -20.28
C ILE A 232 -24.07 -9.28 -21.72
N ARG A 233 -24.13 -7.97 -21.96
CA ARG A 233 -23.86 -7.43 -23.30
C ARG A 233 -22.39 -7.67 -23.67
N LYS A 234 -22.07 -7.80 -24.95
CA LYS A 234 -20.70 -8.03 -25.41
C LYS A 234 -19.76 -6.88 -25.04
N GLU A 235 -20.28 -5.67 -25.09
CA GLU A 235 -19.56 -4.42 -24.78
C GLU A 235 -19.17 -4.36 -23.29
N ASP A 236 -19.87 -5.12 -22.45
CA ASP A 236 -19.61 -5.19 -21.00
C ASP A 236 -18.65 -6.35 -20.61
N ILE A 237 -18.07 -7.02 -21.62
CA ILE A 237 -17.04 -8.05 -21.43
C ILE A 237 -15.68 -7.43 -21.71
N ILE A 238 -14.99 -7.08 -20.65
CA ILE A 238 -13.72 -6.34 -20.69
C ILE A 238 -12.53 -7.31 -20.65
N CYS A 239 -11.64 -7.19 -21.60
CA CYS A 239 -10.38 -7.92 -21.63
C CYS A 239 -9.35 -7.25 -20.72
N ASN A 240 -8.80 -7.99 -19.76
CA ASN A 240 -7.75 -7.51 -18.86
C ASN A 240 -6.54 -8.44 -18.95
N MET A 241 -5.65 -8.14 -19.89
CA MET A 241 -4.41 -8.90 -20.07
C MET A 241 -3.36 -8.56 -19.01
N THR A 242 -2.35 -9.41 -18.90
CA THR A 242 -1.18 -9.11 -18.09
C THR A 242 -0.38 -7.98 -18.73
N ALA A 243 -0.26 -6.86 -18.06
CA ALA A 243 0.54 -5.71 -18.49
C ALA A 243 1.97 -5.79 -17.94
N PRO A 244 2.98 -5.26 -18.65
CA PRO A 244 4.36 -5.17 -18.17
C PRO A 244 4.51 -4.33 -16.89
N SER A 245 3.67 -3.30 -16.74
CA SER A 245 3.61 -2.44 -15.56
C SER A 245 2.17 -2.30 -15.07
N LEU A 246 1.96 -2.23 -13.75
CA LEU A 246 0.65 -1.97 -13.16
C LEU A 246 0.05 -0.64 -13.65
N TYR A 247 0.90 0.34 -13.96
CA TYR A 247 0.46 1.66 -14.41
C TYR A 247 -0.01 1.70 -15.88
N GLU A 248 0.22 0.64 -16.66
CA GLU A 248 -0.37 0.47 -17.98
C GLU A 248 -1.81 -0.04 -17.93
N VAL A 249 -2.20 -0.68 -16.84
CA VAL A 249 -3.54 -1.30 -16.71
C VAL A 249 -4.68 -0.30 -16.91
N PRO A 250 -4.66 0.93 -16.35
CA PRO A 250 -5.71 1.92 -16.63
C PRO A 250 -5.84 2.24 -18.11
N LEU A 251 -4.71 2.41 -18.82
CA LEU A 251 -4.73 2.73 -20.25
C LEU A 251 -5.29 1.59 -21.11
N MET A 252 -4.97 0.35 -20.74
CA MET A 252 -5.52 -0.84 -21.37
C MET A 252 -7.03 -0.97 -21.11
N LEU A 253 -7.49 -0.79 -19.87
CA LEU A 253 -8.90 -0.87 -19.51
C LEU A 253 -9.72 0.30 -20.09
N GLU A 254 -9.11 1.47 -20.29
CA GLU A 254 -9.73 2.57 -21.05
C GLU A 254 -9.98 2.18 -22.50
N LYS A 255 -8.97 1.62 -23.17
CA LYS A 255 -9.08 1.13 -24.55
C LYS A 255 -10.16 0.05 -24.71
N GLU A 256 -10.32 -0.82 -23.70
CA GLU A 256 -11.35 -1.86 -23.66
C GLU A 256 -12.75 -1.33 -23.31
N GLY A 257 -12.88 -0.04 -22.95
CA GLY A 257 -14.16 0.63 -22.71
C GLY A 257 -14.75 0.40 -21.31
N LEU A 258 -13.93 0.04 -20.29
CA LEU A 258 -14.42 -0.20 -18.93
C LEU A 258 -15.15 1.02 -18.35
N ALA A 259 -14.55 2.21 -18.45
CA ALA A 259 -15.16 3.41 -17.89
C ALA A 259 -16.40 3.86 -18.71
N ASP A 260 -16.41 3.66 -20.01
CA ASP A 260 -17.58 3.93 -20.87
C ASP A 260 -18.77 3.06 -20.47
N SER A 261 -18.52 1.77 -20.22
CA SER A 261 -19.55 0.83 -19.75
C SER A 261 -20.08 1.24 -18.37
N VAL A 262 -19.20 1.62 -17.43
CA VAL A 262 -19.61 2.12 -16.10
C VAL A 262 -20.46 3.39 -16.22
N CYS A 263 -20.02 4.38 -17.01
CA CYS A 263 -20.79 5.61 -17.22
C CYS A 263 -22.16 5.31 -17.81
N HIS A 264 -22.24 4.38 -18.80
CA HIS A 264 -23.51 3.97 -19.39
C HIS A 264 -24.47 3.38 -18.35
N HIS A 265 -24.03 2.41 -17.56
CA HIS A 265 -24.88 1.72 -16.58
C HIS A 265 -25.32 2.62 -15.41
N LEU A 266 -24.50 3.59 -15.02
CA LEU A 266 -24.79 4.54 -13.93
C LEU A 266 -25.48 5.83 -14.40
N ASN A 267 -25.77 5.97 -15.70
CA ASN A 267 -26.28 7.19 -16.31
C ASN A 267 -25.40 8.43 -15.97
N LEU A 268 -24.08 8.23 -16.00
CA LEU A 268 -23.10 9.30 -15.86
C LEU A 268 -22.74 9.87 -17.25
N GLU A 269 -22.43 11.16 -17.29
CA GLU A 269 -21.95 11.78 -18.53
C GLU A 269 -20.59 11.19 -18.89
N ASN A 270 -20.46 10.58 -20.07
CA ASN A 270 -19.19 10.01 -20.54
C ASN A 270 -18.28 11.11 -21.12
N LYS A 271 -17.62 11.85 -20.23
CA LYS A 271 -16.66 12.91 -20.58
C LYS A 271 -15.38 12.30 -21.12
N GLN A 272 -14.71 13.05 -22.02
CA GLN A 272 -13.38 12.64 -22.48
C GLN A 272 -12.39 12.64 -21.31
N PRO A 273 -11.65 11.54 -21.06
CA PRO A 273 -10.70 11.46 -19.96
C PRO A 273 -9.45 12.30 -20.25
N ASN A 274 -8.98 13.03 -19.24
CA ASN A 274 -7.64 13.62 -19.29
C ASN A 274 -6.63 12.65 -18.66
N LEU A 275 -5.94 11.90 -19.49
CA LEU A 275 -4.91 10.93 -19.10
C LEU A 275 -3.50 11.34 -19.53
N SER A 276 -3.28 12.58 -20.00
CA SER A 276 -2.01 13.04 -20.55
C SER A 276 -0.84 12.81 -19.58
N ASP A 277 -0.98 13.24 -18.32
CA ASP A 277 0.06 13.09 -17.30
C ASP A 277 0.36 11.61 -16.98
N TRP A 278 -0.70 10.77 -17.02
CA TRP A 278 -0.55 9.33 -16.78
C TRP A 278 0.16 8.63 -17.94
N ILE A 279 -0.18 8.99 -19.17
CA ILE A 279 0.48 8.49 -20.40
C ILE A 279 1.96 8.90 -20.38
N GLU A 280 2.26 10.17 -20.12
CA GLU A 280 3.65 10.66 -20.05
C GLU A 280 4.45 9.90 -18.98
N MET A 281 3.88 9.68 -17.80
CA MET A 281 4.53 8.92 -16.73
C MET A 281 4.83 7.47 -17.16
N VAL A 282 3.87 6.78 -17.78
CA VAL A 282 4.06 5.42 -18.31
C VAL A 282 5.13 5.38 -19.39
N GLU A 283 5.13 6.36 -20.31
CA GLU A 283 6.16 6.44 -21.36
C GLU A 283 7.56 6.69 -20.76
N ARG A 284 7.70 7.55 -19.74
CA ARG A 284 8.96 7.73 -19.03
C ARG A 284 9.44 6.43 -18.37
N GLN A 285 8.53 5.69 -17.73
CA GLN A 285 8.87 4.39 -17.12
C GLN A 285 9.40 3.39 -18.16
N LYS A 286 8.77 3.33 -19.34
CA LYS A 286 9.16 2.41 -20.43
C LYS A 286 10.49 2.76 -21.07
N ASN A 287 10.76 4.03 -21.23
CA ASN A 287 11.89 4.55 -21.99
C ASN A 287 13.05 5.00 -21.08
N ALA A 288 13.10 4.55 -19.83
CA ALA A 288 14.19 4.89 -18.93
C ALA A 288 15.55 4.43 -19.49
N HIS A 289 16.53 5.35 -19.55
CA HIS A 289 17.83 5.15 -20.21
C HIS A 289 18.93 4.70 -19.26
N LYS A 290 18.80 5.00 -17.97
CA LYS A 290 19.77 4.63 -16.93
C LYS A 290 19.31 3.37 -16.22
N GLU A 291 20.25 2.66 -15.60
CA GLU A 291 19.93 1.55 -14.70
C GLU A 291 20.62 1.80 -13.34
N VAL A 292 19.92 1.44 -12.27
CA VAL A 292 20.44 1.54 -10.91
C VAL A 292 20.01 0.33 -10.11
N THR A 293 20.93 -0.23 -9.33
CA THR A 293 20.67 -1.39 -8.47
C THR A 293 20.59 -0.97 -7.01
N ILE A 294 19.42 -1.14 -6.41
CA ILE A 294 19.16 -0.83 -5.00
C ILE A 294 19.09 -2.11 -4.18
N GLY A 295 20.00 -2.25 -3.20
CA GLY A 295 19.94 -3.33 -2.22
C GLY A 295 18.88 -3.04 -1.16
N LEU A 296 17.77 -3.79 -1.15
CA LEU A 296 16.77 -3.74 -0.10
C LEU A 296 17.13 -4.79 0.95
N VAL A 297 17.71 -4.32 2.06
CA VAL A 297 18.17 -5.19 3.16
C VAL A 297 17.07 -5.28 4.22
N GLY A 298 16.29 -6.34 4.18
CA GLY A 298 15.08 -6.49 5.01
C GLY A 298 14.90 -7.86 5.61
N LYS A 299 13.96 -7.96 6.56
CA LYS A 299 13.59 -9.21 7.26
C LYS A 299 12.57 -10.05 6.49
N TYR A 300 11.72 -9.41 5.68
CA TYR A 300 10.53 -10.02 5.07
C TYR A 300 10.67 -10.21 3.55
N VAL A 301 11.90 -10.25 3.04
CA VAL A 301 12.20 -10.29 1.60
C VAL A 301 11.72 -11.56 0.88
N ALA A 302 11.42 -12.63 1.62
CA ALA A 302 10.84 -13.84 1.05
C ALA A 302 9.41 -13.62 0.50
N LEU A 303 8.69 -12.60 0.98
CA LEU A 303 7.43 -12.14 0.44
C LEU A 303 7.58 -10.66 0.07
N GLN A 304 7.71 -10.37 -1.22
CA GLN A 304 7.96 -9.00 -1.70
C GLN A 304 6.83 -8.03 -1.35
N ASP A 305 5.59 -8.51 -1.27
CA ASP A 305 4.42 -7.73 -0.86
C ASP A 305 4.54 -7.14 0.55
N ALA A 306 5.45 -7.68 1.41
CA ALA A 306 5.73 -7.11 2.72
C ALA A 306 6.41 -5.73 2.66
N TYR A 307 7.00 -5.37 1.52
CA TYR A 307 7.67 -4.09 1.26
C TYR A 307 7.15 -3.43 -0.02
N LEU A 308 5.88 -3.69 -0.37
CA LEU A 308 5.27 -3.23 -1.62
C LEU A 308 5.40 -1.72 -1.80
N SER A 309 5.02 -0.92 -0.80
CA SER A 309 5.10 0.55 -0.91
C SER A 309 6.53 1.07 -1.01
N VAL A 310 7.50 0.39 -0.39
CA VAL A 310 8.93 0.72 -0.54
C VAL A 310 9.39 0.47 -1.98
N ALA A 311 9.05 -0.71 -2.54
CA ALA A 311 9.39 -1.06 -3.91
C ALA A 311 8.75 -0.09 -4.92
N GLU A 312 7.46 0.20 -4.75
CA GLU A 312 6.76 1.18 -5.60
C GLU A 312 7.39 2.57 -5.49
N ALA A 313 7.72 3.03 -4.28
CA ALA A 313 8.35 4.34 -4.08
C ALA A 313 9.75 4.43 -4.73
N LEU A 314 10.53 3.35 -4.73
CA LEU A 314 11.80 3.26 -5.46
C LEU A 314 11.57 3.36 -6.98
N HIS A 315 10.58 2.64 -7.52
CA HIS A 315 10.23 2.74 -8.95
C HIS A 315 9.73 4.14 -9.32
N HIS A 316 8.91 4.78 -8.45
CA HIS A 316 8.49 6.17 -8.68
C HIS A 316 9.68 7.14 -8.71
N GLY A 317 10.66 6.95 -7.82
CA GLY A 317 11.92 7.68 -7.86
C GLY A 317 12.71 7.45 -9.15
N GLY A 318 12.66 6.22 -9.68
CA GLY A 318 13.27 5.87 -10.97
C GLY A 318 12.65 6.65 -12.15
N ILE A 319 11.32 6.74 -12.20
CA ILE A 319 10.59 7.42 -13.29
C ILE A 319 11.05 8.88 -13.45
N VAL A 320 11.23 9.62 -12.36
CA VAL A 320 11.63 11.04 -12.42
C VAL A 320 13.11 11.25 -12.67
N ASN A 321 13.94 10.21 -12.42
CA ASN A 321 15.39 10.24 -12.65
C ASN A 321 15.82 9.56 -13.96
N ASP A 322 14.86 9.20 -14.83
CA ASP A 322 15.12 8.49 -16.08
C ASP A 322 15.92 7.18 -15.85
N ALA A 323 15.59 6.47 -14.77
CA ALA A 323 16.32 5.30 -14.33
C ALA A 323 15.40 4.08 -14.11
N LYS A 324 15.78 2.95 -14.68
CA LYS A 324 15.21 1.66 -14.35
C LYS A 324 15.82 1.17 -13.03
N VAL A 325 14.99 1.01 -12.03
CA VAL A 325 15.41 0.55 -10.71
C VAL A 325 15.34 -0.98 -10.65
N ASN A 326 16.49 -1.61 -10.42
CA ASN A 326 16.59 -3.04 -10.16
C ASN A 326 16.73 -3.25 -8.65
N ILE A 327 15.73 -3.89 -8.01
CA ILE A 327 15.74 -4.15 -6.57
C ILE A 327 16.39 -5.50 -6.31
N LEU A 328 17.52 -5.49 -5.58
CA LEU A 328 18.16 -6.70 -5.07
C LEU A 328 17.60 -6.97 -3.66
N TRP A 329 16.76 -7.98 -3.54
CA TRP A 329 16.13 -8.40 -2.29
C TRP A 329 17.11 -9.19 -1.44
N ILE A 330 17.55 -8.63 -0.31
CA ILE A 330 18.60 -9.19 0.52
C ILE A 330 18.04 -9.50 1.90
N ASN A 331 18.10 -10.78 2.28
CA ASN A 331 17.71 -11.19 3.62
C ASN A 331 18.76 -10.75 4.65
N SER A 332 18.37 -9.87 5.57
CA SER A 332 19.28 -9.37 6.59
C SER A 332 19.79 -10.46 7.55
N GLU A 333 19.11 -11.60 7.67
CA GLU A 333 19.57 -12.74 8.49
C GLU A 333 20.79 -13.45 7.87
N GLU A 334 21.01 -13.28 6.56
CA GLU A 334 22.10 -13.91 5.83
C GLU A 334 23.35 -13.02 5.73
N ILE A 335 23.24 -11.73 6.11
CA ILE A 335 24.38 -10.80 6.13
C ILE A 335 25.18 -10.96 7.41
N ASN A 336 26.51 -10.96 7.25
CA ASN A 336 27.47 -10.91 8.34
C ASN A 336 28.75 -10.17 7.87
N ARG A 337 29.68 -9.93 8.80
CA ARG A 337 30.93 -9.19 8.53
C ARG A 337 31.82 -9.82 7.47
N GLU A 338 31.73 -11.12 7.24
CA GLU A 338 32.56 -11.84 6.27
C GLU A 338 32.02 -11.67 4.84
N ASN A 339 30.67 -11.66 4.66
CA ASN A 339 30.04 -11.66 3.35
C ASN A 339 29.41 -10.32 2.93
N VAL A 340 29.31 -9.34 3.82
CA VAL A 340 28.61 -8.05 3.58
C VAL A 340 29.16 -7.33 2.35
N LYS A 341 30.48 -7.33 2.16
CA LYS A 341 31.13 -6.72 1.00
C LYS A 341 30.74 -7.39 -0.31
N ASP A 342 30.80 -8.70 -0.37
CA ASP A 342 30.48 -9.46 -1.58
C ASP A 342 28.99 -9.34 -1.93
N THR A 343 28.13 -9.29 -0.91
CA THR A 343 26.68 -9.15 -1.05
C THR A 343 26.30 -7.76 -1.57
N LEU A 344 26.90 -6.69 -1.02
CA LEU A 344 26.47 -5.32 -1.26
C LEU A 344 27.30 -4.57 -2.32
N SER A 345 28.44 -5.11 -2.78
CA SER A 345 29.32 -4.44 -3.76
C SER A 345 28.64 -4.14 -5.11
N LYS A 346 27.57 -4.86 -5.43
CA LYS A 346 26.76 -4.67 -6.65
C LYS A 346 25.70 -3.59 -6.53
N CYS A 347 25.45 -3.11 -5.31
CA CYS A 347 24.43 -2.10 -5.05
C CYS A 347 25.00 -0.70 -5.31
N ASP A 348 24.17 0.15 -5.89
CA ASP A 348 24.46 1.57 -6.12
C ASP A 348 23.81 2.45 -5.04
N GLY A 349 22.86 1.89 -4.33
CA GLY A 349 22.24 2.41 -3.12
C GLY A 349 21.73 1.29 -2.23
N ILE A 350 21.61 1.53 -0.94
CA ILE A 350 21.14 0.56 0.04
C ILE A 350 19.96 1.16 0.79
N ILE A 351 18.85 0.42 0.87
CA ILE A 351 17.69 0.78 1.69
C ILE A 351 17.46 -0.27 2.76
N VAL A 352 17.29 0.19 4.01
CA VAL A 352 16.94 -0.64 5.17
C VAL A 352 15.53 -0.24 5.60
N PRO A 353 14.51 -1.03 5.27
CA PRO A 353 13.11 -0.70 5.54
C PRO A 353 12.70 -0.96 7.00
N GLY A 354 11.46 -0.61 7.32
CA GLY A 354 10.82 -0.90 8.61
C GLY A 354 10.67 -2.40 8.90
N GLY A 355 10.44 -2.72 10.16
CA GLY A 355 10.20 -4.08 10.64
C GLY A 355 10.10 -4.13 12.15
N PHE A 356 9.73 -5.30 12.69
CA PHE A 356 9.61 -5.55 14.13
C PHE A 356 10.37 -6.81 14.55
N GLY A 357 10.78 -6.87 15.83
CA GLY A 357 11.44 -8.02 16.43
C GLY A 357 12.92 -8.14 16.07
N ASN A 358 13.59 -9.09 16.72
CA ASN A 358 15.06 -9.17 16.78
C ASN A 358 15.76 -9.90 15.60
N ARG A 359 15.00 -10.54 14.68
CA ARG A 359 15.59 -11.25 13.54
C ARG A 359 16.35 -10.31 12.61
N GLY A 360 17.51 -10.71 12.14
CA GLY A 360 18.29 -10.02 11.11
C GLY A 360 18.83 -8.62 11.49
N ILE A 361 18.76 -8.25 12.78
CA ILE A 361 19.19 -6.91 13.26
C ILE A 361 20.68 -6.71 13.03
N GLN A 362 21.52 -7.70 13.36
CA GLN A 362 22.97 -7.55 13.18
C GLN A 362 23.35 -7.39 11.70
N GLY A 363 22.71 -8.13 10.80
CA GLY A 363 22.95 -7.98 9.37
C GLY A 363 22.51 -6.62 8.82
N MET A 364 21.44 -6.01 9.38
CA MET A 364 21.08 -4.61 9.05
C MET A 364 22.17 -3.64 9.51
N ILE A 365 22.70 -3.81 10.73
CA ILE A 365 23.79 -2.98 11.28
C ILE A 365 25.04 -3.11 10.43
N ASP A 366 25.43 -4.36 10.06
CA ASP A 366 26.62 -4.61 9.23
C ASP A 366 26.45 -4.01 7.81
N ALA A 367 25.24 -4.05 7.24
CA ALA A 367 24.94 -3.40 5.95
C ALA A 367 25.03 -1.86 6.03
N ILE A 368 24.53 -1.28 7.12
CA ILE A 368 24.61 0.17 7.36
C ILE A 368 26.07 0.62 7.56
N GLU A 369 26.86 -0.14 8.34
CA GLU A 369 28.30 0.10 8.50
C GLU A 369 29.01 0.07 7.14
N TYR A 370 28.73 -0.95 6.32
CA TYR A 370 29.28 -1.04 4.96
C TYR A 370 28.92 0.19 4.12
N ALA A 371 27.67 0.63 4.13
CA ALA A 371 27.23 1.79 3.37
C ALA A 371 27.93 3.07 3.85
N ARG A 372 27.97 3.30 5.16
CA ARG A 372 28.63 4.47 5.76
C ARG A 372 30.12 4.55 5.43
N VAL A 373 30.85 3.44 5.60
CA VAL A 373 32.32 3.39 5.41
C VAL A 373 32.69 3.52 3.93
N ASN A 374 31.94 2.88 3.04
CA ASN A 374 32.20 2.87 1.60
C ASN A 374 31.49 3.99 0.84
N LYS A 375 30.80 4.90 1.55
CA LYS A 375 30.10 6.06 0.97
C LYS A 375 29.02 5.68 -0.05
N VAL A 376 28.41 4.50 0.10
CA VAL A 376 27.26 4.07 -0.70
C VAL A 376 25.99 4.77 -0.20
N PRO A 377 25.18 5.41 -1.04
CA PRO A 377 23.92 6.00 -0.62
C PRO A 377 23.08 5.08 0.25
N LEU A 378 22.65 5.55 1.44
CA LEU A 378 21.89 4.78 2.42
C LEU A 378 20.59 5.47 2.80
N PHE A 379 19.49 4.75 2.72
CA PHE A 379 18.19 5.17 3.22
C PHE A 379 17.68 4.21 4.32
N GLY A 380 17.58 4.71 5.56
CA GLY A 380 17.01 3.97 6.69
C GLY A 380 15.58 4.42 6.99
N ILE A 381 14.61 3.51 6.96
CA ILE A 381 13.19 3.81 7.23
C ILE A 381 12.77 3.13 8.53
N CYS A 382 12.21 3.87 9.49
CA CYS A 382 11.69 3.41 10.77
C CYS A 382 12.74 2.57 11.52
N LEU A 383 12.64 1.24 11.52
CA LEU A 383 13.67 0.35 12.06
C LEU A 383 15.04 0.61 11.42
N GLY A 384 15.09 0.89 10.13
CA GLY A 384 16.33 1.21 9.42
C GLY A 384 17.03 2.45 9.97
N MET A 385 16.28 3.50 10.30
CA MET A 385 16.83 4.67 11.02
C MET A 385 17.34 4.27 12.41
N GLN A 386 16.56 3.49 13.16
CA GLN A 386 16.95 3.07 14.51
C GLN A 386 18.26 2.28 14.47
N MET A 387 18.42 1.37 13.50
CA MET A 387 19.66 0.60 13.32
C MET A 387 20.83 1.48 12.84
N ALA A 388 20.57 2.54 12.09
CA ALA A 388 21.58 3.52 11.72
C ALA A 388 22.09 4.31 12.96
N VAL A 389 21.21 4.65 13.88
CA VAL A 389 21.58 5.27 15.16
C VAL A 389 22.40 4.30 16.03
N VAL A 390 22.00 3.03 16.12
CA VAL A 390 22.72 1.99 16.87
C VAL A 390 24.11 1.76 16.27
N GLU A 391 24.22 1.63 14.94
CA GLU A 391 25.49 1.47 14.23
C GLU A 391 26.44 2.65 14.52
N PHE A 392 25.93 3.89 14.35
CA PHE A 392 26.69 5.09 14.59
C PHE A 392 27.13 5.21 16.04
N ALA A 393 26.26 4.90 16.99
CA ALA A 393 26.57 4.88 18.41
C ALA A 393 27.71 3.92 18.73
N ARG A 394 27.66 2.69 18.23
CA ARG A 394 28.68 1.65 18.47
C ARG A 394 30.02 2.01 17.84
N ASN A 395 30.02 2.34 16.57
CA ASN A 395 31.25 2.40 15.77
C ASN A 395 31.88 3.80 15.72
N VAL A 396 31.07 4.87 15.81
CA VAL A 396 31.56 6.26 15.73
C VAL A 396 31.58 6.91 17.09
N ALA A 397 30.47 6.92 17.84
CA ALA A 397 30.37 7.56 19.15
C ALA A 397 31.02 6.74 20.29
N LYS A 398 31.52 5.53 20.00
CA LYS A 398 32.25 4.66 20.95
C LYS A 398 31.41 4.22 22.14
N LEU A 399 30.14 3.91 21.91
CA LEU A 399 29.22 3.29 22.84
C LEU A 399 29.03 1.81 22.46
N PRO A 400 29.94 0.89 22.79
CA PRO A 400 29.96 -0.47 22.24
C PRO A 400 28.71 -1.29 22.57
N ASP A 401 28.04 -0.98 23.71
CA ASP A 401 26.84 -1.66 24.18
C ASP A 401 25.55 -0.94 23.75
N ALA A 402 25.63 0.03 22.84
CA ALA A 402 24.46 0.75 22.33
C ALA A 402 23.51 -0.20 21.61
N ASP A 403 22.23 -0.15 21.97
CA ASP A 403 21.19 -1.01 21.39
C ASP A 403 19.81 -0.38 21.49
N SER A 404 18.80 -1.11 21.01
CA SER A 404 17.38 -0.82 21.21
C SER A 404 16.81 -1.69 22.34
N THR A 405 16.00 -1.10 23.23
CA THR A 405 15.26 -1.84 24.25
C THR A 405 14.20 -2.79 23.68
N GLU A 406 13.89 -2.70 22.38
CA GLU A 406 13.05 -3.69 21.68
C GLU A 406 13.70 -5.07 21.64
N PHE A 407 15.03 -5.12 21.45
CA PHE A 407 15.77 -6.37 21.22
C PHE A 407 16.61 -6.77 22.45
N ASN A 408 17.05 -5.78 23.19
CA ASN A 408 17.90 -5.94 24.38
C ASN A 408 17.41 -5.01 25.50
N PRO A 409 16.39 -5.44 26.28
CA PRO A 409 15.81 -4.60 27.34
C PRO A 409 16.81 -4.19 28.44
N ASP A 410 17.88 -4.96 28.61
CA ASP A 410 18.90 -4.76 29.64
C ASP A 410 20.18 -4.07 29.11
N CYS A 411 20.17 -3.51 27.89
CA CYS A 411 21.34 -2.86 27.32
C CYS A 411 21.78 -1.65 28.15
N GLN A 412 23.10 -1.47 28.27
CA GLN A 412 23.70 -0.39 29.08
C GLN A 412 23.56 0.99 28.44
N SER A 413 23.43 1.03 27.11
CA SER A 413 23.31 2.25 26.34
C SER A 413 22.09 2.17 25.42
N PRO A 414 20.87 2.33 25.95
CA PRO A 414 19.63 2.26 25.15
C PRO A 414 19.47 3.52 24.29
N VAL A 415 20.17 3.58 23.15
CA VAL A 415 20.10 4.72 22.21
C VAL A 415 18.75 4.78 21.46
N ILE A 416 18.05 3.65 21.41
CA ILE A 416 16.65 3.53 20.99
C ILE A 416 15.87 2.96 22.18
N ASP A 417 14.80 3.66 22.58
CA ASP A 417 13.99 3.24 23.73
C ASP A 417 12.50 3.35 23.41
N ILE A 418 11.70 2.66 24.23
CA ILE A 418 10.24 2.70 24.09
C ILE A 418 9.72 4.10 24.45
N MET A 419 8.77 4.61 23.69
CA MET A 419 8.07 5.86 24.00
C MET A 419 7.40 5.77 25.37
N ASP A 420 7.48 6.83 26.17
CA ASP A 420 6.91 6.84 27.54
C ASP A 420 5.41 6.49 27.54
N GLU A 421 4.67 6.97 26.54
CA GLU A 421 3.24 6.69 26.35
C GLU A 421 2.94 5.23 25.98
N GLN A 422 3.95 4.45 25.59
CA GLN A 422 3.84 3.05 25.15
C GLN A 422 4.22 2.04 26.23
N ARG A 423 4.75 2.47 27.40
CA ARG A 423 5.29 1.58 28.43
C ARG A 423 4.24 0.67 29.08
N ASP A 424 3.01 1.16 29.27
CA ASP A 424 1.94 0.46 30.00
C ASP A 424 0.86 -0.15 29.10
N ILE A 425 1.12 -0.24 27.78
CA ILE A 425 0.13 -0.74 26.81
C ILE A 425 0.09 -2.28 26.82
N THR A 426 -1.06 -2.85 27.19
CA THR A 426 -1.33 -4.30 27.16
C THR A 426 -1.94 -4.77 25.84
N GLN A 427 -2.79 -3.96 25.20
CA GLN A 427 -3.37 -4.25 23.87
C GLN A 427 -2.47 -3.68 22.78
N LYS A 428 -1.92 -4.55 21.91
CA LYS A 428 -0.92 -4.14 20.93
C LYS A 428 -1.51 -3.57 19.63
N GLY A 429 -2.71 -3.95 19.23
CA GLY A 429 -3.34 -3.48 17.99
C GLY A 429 -3.80 -2.03 18.08
N GLY A 430 -3.50 -1.21 17.07
CA GLY A 430 -3.96 0.17 16.96
C GLY A 430 -3.44 1.14 18.03
N THR A 431 -2.37 0.80 18.74
CA THR A 431 -1.86 1.59 19.88
C THR A 431 -0.46 2.15 19.69
N MET A 432 0.17 1.94 18.55
CA MET A 432 1.43 2.59 18.17
C MET A 432 1.23 4.08 17.89
N ARG A 433 2.32 4.81 17.69
CA ARG A 433 2.26 6.13 17.06
C ARG A 433 1.92 5.91 15.58
N LEU A 434 0.66 6.18 15.22
CA LEU A 434 0.06 5.84 13.92
C LEU A 434 -0.48 7.08 13.22
N GLY A 435 -0.27 7.15 11.90
CA GLY A 435 -0.83 8.19 11.05
C GLY A 435 0.09 9.39 10.84
N LEU A 436 -0.51 10.51 10.45
CA LEU A 436 0.18 11.69 9.97
C LEU A 436 0.65 12.58 11.13
N TYR A 437 1.96 12.82 11.22
CA TYR A 437 2.53 13.74 12.21
C TYR A 437 3.44 14.78 11.57
N PRO A 438 3.52 16.00 12.16
CA PRO A 438 4.40 17.05 11.70
C PRO A 438 5.86 16.79 12.10
N CYS A 439 6.79 17.12 11.20
CA CYS A 439 8.22 17.13 11.44
C CYS A 439 8.80 18.47 10.98
N LYS A 440 9.48 19.19 11.89
CA LYS A 440 10.19 20.45 11.63
C LYS A 440 11.60 20.14 11.17
N LEU A 441 11.99 20.68 10.02
CA LEU A 441 13.30 20.44 9.41
C LEU A 441 14.32 21.52 9.78
N ASP A 442 15.56 21.10 10.00
CA ASP A 442 16.70 22.02 10.13
C ASP A 442 17.03 22.62 8.76
N LYS A 443 17.07 23.95 8.69
CA LYS A 443 17.32 24.71 7.45
C LYS A 443 18.67 24.42 6.80
N ALA A 444 19.66 23.99 7.58
CA ALA A 444 21.00 23.67 7.08
C ALA A 444 21.10 22.23 6.54
N SER A 445 20.08 21.41 6.75
CA SER A 445 20.11 19.99 6.42
C SER A 445 19.89 19.69 4.93
N LYS A 446 20.40 18.55 4.48
CA LYS A 446 20.14 17.99 3.14
C LYS A 446 18.64 17.76 2.94
N VAL A 447 17.95 17.17 3.94
CA VAL A 447 16.53 16.88 3.87
C VAL A 447 15.69 18.15 3.71
N HIS A 448 16.06 19.26 4.37
CA HIS A 448 15.38 20.54 4.15
C HIS A 448 15.49 21.00 2.69
N SER A 449 16.67 20.88 2.08
CA SER A 449 16.87 21.24 0.67
C SER A 449 16.05 20.34 -0.28
N ILE A 450 15.92 19.05 0.04
CA ILE A 450 15.11 18.08 -0.73
C ILE A 450 13.60 18.41 -0.66
N TYR A 451 13.09 18.66 0.54
CA TYR A 451 11.66 18.98 0.71
C TYR A 451 11.31 20.42 0.30
N ASN A 452 12.29 21.34 0.40
CA ASN A 452 12.09 22.78 0.23
C ASN A 452 10.92 23.29 1.10
N SER A 453 10.93 22.90 2.38
CA SER A 453 9.90 23.24 3.37
C SER A 453 10.46 23.14 4.78
N GLU A 454 10.05 24.04 5.68
CA GLU A 454 10.44 24.01 7.11
C GLU A 454 9.62 23.02 7.93
N LEU A 455 8.43 22.67 7.46
CA LEU A 455 7.51 21.75 8.13
C LEU A 455 6.95 20.75 7.12
N ILE A 456 7.09 19.48 7.44
CA ILE A 456 6.54 18.37 6.64
C ILE A 456 5.59 17.54 7.49
N TYR A 457 4.78 16.73 6.83
CA TYR A 457 3.84 15.82 7.46
C TYR A 457 4.02 14.45 6.87
N GLU A 458 4.37 13.45 7.69
CA GLU A 458 4.63 12.09 7.25
C GLU A 458 3.92 11.06 8.14
N ARG A 459 3.67 9.85 7.60
CA ARG A 459 2.94 8.79 8.31
C ARG A 459 3.88 7.96 9.16
N HIS A 460 3.47 7.65 10.38
CA HIS A 460 4.22 6.88 11.36
C HIS A 460 3.57 5.54 11.67
N ARG A 461 4.40 4.56 12.07
CA ARG A 461 3.99 3.25 12.58
C ARG A 461 5.10 2.67 13.46
N HIS A 462 5.26 3.16 14.69
CA HIS A 462 6.33 2.70 15.60
C HIS A 462 5.97 2.87 17.09
N ARG A 463 6.71 2.16 17.98
CA ARG A 463 6.66 2.26 19.45
C ARG A 463 7.96 2.73 20.04
N TRP A 464 9.09 2.36 19.42
CA TRP A 464 10.43 2.74 19.83
C TRP A 464 10.90 3.92 19.03
N GLU A 465 11.76 4.72 19.65
CA GLU A 465 12.28 5.94 19.07
C GLU A 465 13.67 6.29 19.61
N PHE A 466 14.28 7.30 19.05
CA PHE A 466 15.57 7.84 19.47
C PHE A 466 15.52 8.29 20.94
N ASN A 467 16.45 7.80 21.79
CA ASN A 467 16.53 8.18 23.19
C ASN A 467 17.28 9.51 23.36
N ASN A 468 16.57 10.55 23.79
CA ASN A 468 17.08 11.89 23.97
C ASN A 468 18.26 12.01 24.94
N GLN A 469 18.47 11.07 25.85
CA GLN A 469 19.62 11.06 26.76
C GLN A 469 20.95 10.98 26.01
N TYR A 470 20.96 10.37 24.82
CA TYR A 470 22.13 10.20 23.97
C TYR A 470 22.28 11.29 22.90
N ARG A 471 21.31 12.21 22.77
CA ARG A 471 21.31 13.27 21.73
C ARG A 471 22.63 14.04 21.71
N LYS A 472 23.10 14.54 22.87
CA LYS A 472 24.34 15.31 22.95
C LYS A 472 25.58 14.51 22.55
N ALA A 473 25.68 13.25 22.97
CA ALA A 473 26.82 12.39 22.68
C ALA A 473 26.90 12.08 21.17
N LEU A 474 25.77 11.73 20.55
CA LEU A 474 25.71 11.37 19.13
C LEU A 474 25.94 12.59 18.23
N VAL A 475 25.37 13.76 18.57
CA VAL A 475 25.62 15.00 17.82
C VAL A 475 27.08 15.42 17.93
N SER A 476 27.70 15.31 19.13
CA SER A 476 29.13 15.64 19.29
C SER A 476 30.04 14.69 18.51
N ALA A 477 29.59 13.48 18.17
CA ALA A 477 30.29 12.52 17.34
C ALA A 477 30.06 12.73 15.83
N GLY A 478 29.18 13.67 15.42
CA GLY A 478 28.94 14.04 14.03
C GLY A 478 27.61 13.58 13.44
N LEU A 479 26.66 13.07 14.26
CA LEU A 479 25.31 12.77 13.80
C LEU A 479 24.49 14.07 13.73
N THR A 480 23.90 14.35 12.58
CA THR A 480 23.00 15.50 12.41
C THR A 480 21.55 15.08 12.65
N LEU A 481 20.85 15.82 13.53
CA LEU A 481 19.41 15.65 13.79
C LEU A 481 18.65 16.65 12.92
N SER A 482 18.33 16.25 11.70
CA SER A 482 17.79 17.15 10.67
C SER A 482 16.26 17.29 10.69
N GLY A 483 15.57 16.45 11.43
CA GLY A 483 14.13 16.55 11.63
C GLY A 483 13.72 16.27 13.07
N LEU A 484 12.88 17.12 13.63
CA LEU A 484 12.35 16.99 14.99
C LEU A 484 10.82 17.16 14.99
N SER A 485 10.15 16.60 16.01
CA SER A 485 8.77 16.99 16.30
C SER A 485 8.68 18.49 16.60
N PRO A 486 7.54 19.18 16.40
CA PRO A 486 7.45 20.64 16.64
C PRO A 486 7.79 21.08 18.07
N ASP A 487 7.58 20.22 19.07
CA ASP A 487 7.97 20.42 20.46
C ASP A 487 9.42 20.02 20.77
N GLU A 488 10.16 19.59 19.73
CA GLU A 488 11.57 19.17 19.75
C GLU A 488 11.89 17.97 20.64
N LYS A 489 10.85 17.22 21.06
CA LYS A 489 11.01 16.04 21.94
C LYS A 489 11.41 14.79 21.17
N LEU A 490 10.92 14.60 19.94
CA LEU A 490 11.16 13.41 19.14
C LEU A 490 12.12 13.71 18.00
N VAL A 491 13.10 12.81 17.78
CA VAL A 491 14.01 12.86 16.64
C VAL A 491 13.39 12.05 15.50
N GLU A 492 13.04 12.73 14.43
CA GLU A 492 12.34 12.16 13.29
C GLU A 492 13.27 11.82 12.13
N ILE A 493 14.40 12.56 11.99
CA ILE A 493 15.35 12.39 10.90
C ILE A 493 16.78 12.53 11.41
N VAL A 494 17.66 11.64 10.96
CA VAL A 494 19.10 11.71 11.18
C VAL A 494 19.83 11.70 9.83
N GLU A 495 20.94 12.43 9.76
CA GLU A 495 21.81 12.53 8.59
C GLU A 495 23.29 12.47 8.98
N LEU A 496 24.15 12.17 7.99
CA LEU A 496 25.60 12.38 8.06
C LEU A 496 26.03 13.43 7.01
N GLU A 497 26.56 14.54 7.46
CA GLU A 497 26.97 15.65 6.60
C GLU A 497 28.08 15.24 5.62
N ASP A 498 29.11 14.53 6.12
CA ASP A 498 30.25 14.06 5.34
C ASP A 498 29.96 12.85 4.44
N HIS A 499 28.70 12.46 4.30
CA HIS A 499 28.28 11.34 3.44
C HIS A 499 27.54 11.85 2.20
N PRO A 500 27.78 11.28 1.00
CA PRO A 500 27.06 11.69 -0.22
C PRO A 500 25.55 11.67 -0.04
N TRP A 501 25.01 10.58 0.52
CA TRP A 501 23.61 10.46 0.88
C TRP A 501 23.42 9.42 2.00
N PHE A 502 23.21 9.88 3.22
CA PHE A 502 22.93 9.02 4.38
C PHE A 502 21.81 9.68 5.17
N VAL A 503 20.60 9.13 5.03
CA VAL A 503 19.39 9.65 5.68
C VAL A 503 18.66 8.52 6.36
N GLY A 504 18.33 8.71 7.64
CA GLY A 504 17.43 7.84 8.39
C GLY A 504 16.19 8.61 8.81
N VAL A 505 15.00 8.03 8.60
CA VAL A 505 13.71 8.64 8.98
C VAL A 505 12.89 7.70 9.86
N GLN A 506 12.26 8.22 10.92
CA GLN A 506 11.43 7.43 11.82
C GLN A 506 10.05 7.11 11.22
N PHE A 507 9.56 7.97 10.36
CA PHE A 507 8.31 7.82 9.63
C PHE A 507 8.45 6.92 8.37
N HIS A 508 7.33 6.67 7.70
CA HIS A 508 7.19 5.84 6.52
C HIS A 508 6.86 6.68 5.28
N PRO A 509 7.84 7.30 4.60
CA PRO A 509 7.58 8.17 3.46
C PRO A 509 7.06 7.41 2.24
N GLU A 510 7.30 6.09 2.16
CA GLU A 510 6.81 5.21 1.10
C GLU A 510 5.29 5.27 0.94
N PHE A 511 4.54 5.42 2.03
CA PHE A 511 3.07 5.44 1.98
C PHE A 511 2.50 6.66 1.24
N LYS A 512 3.27 7.72 1.09
CA LYS A 512 2.84 8.95 0.40
C LYS A 512 3.36 9.06 -1.04
N SER A 513 4.13 8.09 -1.51
CA SER A 513 4.64 8.10 -2.88
C SER A 513 3.55 7.78 -3.90
N ARG A 514 3.55 8.50 -5.02
CA ARG A 514 2.62 8.33 -6.16
C ARG A 514 3.44 8.24 -7.45
N PRO A 515 3.00 7.51 -8.48
CA PRO A 515 3.76 7.37 -9.72
C PRO A 515 3.96 8.70 -10.46
N ASN A 516 2.97 9.58 -10.43
CA ASN A 516 3.01 10.92 -11.01
C ASN A 516 3.48 12.01 -10.05
N LYS A 517 3.68 11.67 -8.74
CA LYS A 517 4.13 12.57 -7.68
C LYS A 517 5.02 11.80 -6.70
N PRO A 518 6.21 11.38 -7.11
CA PRO A 518 7.12 10.61 -6.28
C PRO A 518 7.44 11.31 -4.96
N GLN A 519 7.56 10.54 -3.90
CA GLN A 519 7.99 11.05 -2.61
C GLN A 519 9.45 11.55 -2.72
N LYS A 520 9.68 12.76 -2.20
CA LYS A 520 10.90 13.53 -2.48
C LYS A 520 12.19 12.85 -2.01
N LEU A 521 12.17 12.17 -0.85
CA LEU A 521 13.36 11.45 -0.36
C LEU A 521 13.69 10.25 -1.25
N PHE A 522 12.69 9.52 -1.72
CA PHE A 522 12.91 8.42 -2.65
C PHE A 522 13.45 8.92 -4.00
N ALA A 523 12.90 10.00 -4.52
CA ALA A 523 13.38 10.60 -5.76
C ALA A 523 14.85 11.04 -5.65
N ASP A 524 15.23 11.71 -4.56
CA ASP A 524 16.58 12.18 -4.35
C ASP A 524 17.57 11.05 -3.99
N PHE A 525 17.11 10.01 -3.26
CA PHE A 525 17.89 8.80 -3.00
C PHE A 525 18.26 8.08 -4.30
N ILE A 526 17.30 7.92 -5.23
CA ILE A 526 17.57 7.32 -6.55
C ILE A 526 18.51 8.21 -7.36
N ARG A 527 18.35 9.54 -7.35
CA ARG A 527 19.30 10.46 -8.00
C ARG A 527 20.73 10.24 -7.48
N ALA A 528 20.91 10.22 -6.17
CA ALA A 528 22.22 10.01 -5.55
C ALA A 528 22.80 8.61 -5.88
N SER A 529 21.93 7.58 -5.97
CA SER A 529 22.36 6.22 -6.34
C SER A 529 22.79 6.14 -7.81
N VAL A 530 22.09 6.84 -8.71
CA VAL A 530 22.50 6.95 -10.12
C VAL A 530 23.85 7.67 -10.22
N GLU A 531 24.03 8.79 -9.53
CA GLU A 531 25.31 9.53 -9.50
C GLU A 531 26.44 8.66 -8.93
N TYR A 532 26.17 7.86 -7.90
CA TYR A 532 27.15 6.91 -7.35
C TYR A 532 27.53 5.84 -8.37
N ASN A 533 26.56 5.27 -9.10
CA ASN A 533 26.82 4.29 -10.16
C ASN A 533 27.66 4.86 -11.31
N GLU A 534 27.37 6.10 -11.75
CA GLU A 534 28.11 6.78 -12.82
C GLU A 534 29.57 7.11 -12.43
N ASN A 535 29.88 7.19 -11.12
CA ASN A 535 31.20 7.50 -10.58
C ASN A 535 31.96 6.25 -10.06
N LYS A 536 31.37 5.08 -10.11
CA LYS A 536 31.95 3.79 -9.66
C LYS A 536 32.87 3.18 -10.72
#